data_7f00031942fd153cc9c240f366d8d78f
#
_entry.id   7f00031942fd153cc9c240f366d8d78f
#
_cell.length_a   1.000
_cell.length_b   1.000
_cell.length_c   1.000
_cell.angle_alpha   90.00
_cell.angle_beta   90.00
_cell.angle_gamma   90.00
#
_symmetry.space_group_name_H-M   'P 1'
#
loop_
_entity.id
_entity.type
_entity.pdbx_description
1 polymer ?
#
loop_
_entity_poly.entity_id
_entity_poly.type
_entity_poly.pdbx_seq_one_letter_code
_entity_poly.pdbx_strand_id
1 'polypeptide(L)'
;MSGDKPEFVRFTGHHAFTQRLVLATLTGRPIHISKIRSSSATNPGLAPHEISFLRLLEAVTNGSLIDVSYSGTTMTYQPGLITGTVPGAGSSGDIIEHTLPANNTRGICYFLMPLALLAPFSKAHMNVRFSGPGVITAATHLAGDISVDTFRTAVLPLYRLFGIPPARIELRVLARSCAGPHGRGGGGVVELRFASQVRLPKTLHLNRRPGRIRRIRGVAYCTGVSASHNNRMITSARGVLNPLVSDIHVAAQYDPAPLVGDKAGSKKKIGIGFGLSLVAESSAEGVIYSADEVAPPEGGVVPEDIGIRCAYQLLEIIAQGGCASAVSVSTMLTLMAMGSEDVGRLRLGRDVVGREETIGLARDLKAFGASSWGIRSVDDDDESSGDLFISVKGTGVGNIGRKVA
;
A
#
# COMPACT_ATOMS: atom_id res chain seq x y z
N MET A 1 -30.59 -24.32 19.99
CA MET A 1 -29.67 -24.12 18.88
C MET A 1 -28.29 -23.83 19.46
N SER A 2 -27.40 -24.80 19.53
CA SER A 2 -26.01 -24.61 19.95
C SER A 2 -25.33 -23.82 18.84
N GLY A 3 -25.16 -22.52 19.04
CA GLY A 3 -24.38 -21.70 18.12
C GLY A 3 -22.94 -22.20 18.13
N ASP A 4 -22.53 -22.80 17.05
CA ASP A 4 -21.12 -23.12 16.80
C ASP A 4 -20.30 -21.85 17.05
N LYS A 5 -19.40 -21.91 18.04
CA LYS A 5 -18.49 -20.78 18.29
C LYS A 5 -17.66 -20.59 17.03
N PRO A 6 -17.56 -19.37 16.49
CA PRO A 6 -16.80 -19.13 15.28
C PRO A 6 -15.36 -19.61 15.47
N GLU A 7 -14.87 -20.45 14.56
CA GLU A 7 -13.50 -20.93 14.57
C GLU A 7 -12.56 -19.77 14.16
N PHE A 8 -11.72 -19.33 15.10
CA PHE A 8 -10.77 -18.25 14.87
C PHE A 8 -9.51 -18.77 14.16
N VAL A 9 -9.14 -18.10 13.05
CA VAL A 9 -7.80 -18.25 12.48
C VAL A 9 -6.80 -17.58 13.44
N ARG A 10 -5.79 -18.34 13.90
CA ARG A 10 -4.88 -17.89 14.97
C ARG A 10 -3.54 -17.46 14.41
N PHE A 11 -3.09 -16.27 14.83
CA PHE A 11 -1.79 -15.71 14.49
C PHE A 11 -1.03 -15.27 15.74
N THR A 12 0.28 -15.15 15.60
CA THR A 12 1.17 -14.62 16.64
C THR A 12 2.00 -13.47 16.11
N GLY A 13 2.28 -12.49 16.97
CA GLY A 13 3.09 -11.32 16.63
C GLY A 13 2.33 -10.28 15.81
N HIS A 14 3.01 -9.18 15.50
CA HIS A 14 2.45 -8.00 14.83
C HIS A 14 2.74 -7.95 13.31
N HIS A 15 3.53 -8.89 12.80
CA HIS A 15 3.88 -8.94 11.38
C HIS A 15 2.62 -9.13 10.52
N ALA A 16 2.60 -8.51 9.35
CA ALA A 16 1.48 -8.56 8.40
C ALA A 16 0.10 -8.19 9.00
N PHE A 17 0.08 -7.30 10.00
CA PHE A 17 -1.12 -6.96 10.77
C PHE A 17 -2.29 -6.51 9.88
N THR A 18 -2.08 -5.49 9.05
CA THR A 18 -3.12 -4.97 8.13
C THR A 18 -3.53 -6.00 7.08
N GLN A 19 -2.58 -6.78 6.55
CA GLN A 19 -2.82 -7.85 5.59
C GLN A 19 -3.77 -8.92 6.16
N ARG A 20 -3.53 -9.39 7.39
CA ARG A 20 -4.38 -10.38 8.06
C ARG A 20 -5.78 -9.86 8.33
N LEU A 21 -5.91 -8.59 8.73
CA LEU A 21 -7.21 -7.95 8.90
C LEU A 21 -7.97 -7.81 7.57
N VAL A 22 -7.30 -7.44 6.49
CA VAL A 22 -7.89 -7.38 5.14
C VAL A 22 -8.37 -8.76 4.72
N LEU A 23 -7.54 -9.80 4.85
CA LEU A 23 -7.91 -11.17 4.50
C LEU A 23 -9.07 -11.69 5.35
N ALA A 24 -9.08 -11.41 6.65
CA ALA A 24 -10.21 -11.72 7.53
C ALA A 24 -11.50 -11.05 7.04
N THR A 25 -11.42 -9.76 6.70
CA THR A 25 -12.57 -8.98 6.23
C THR A 25 -13.10 -9.51 4.90
N LEU A 26 -12.21 -9.80 3.94
CA LEU A 26 -12.59 -10.32 2.63
C LEU A 26 -13.20 -11.72 2.71
N THR A 27 -12.66 -12.59 3.56
CA THR A 27 -13.12 -13.98 3.69
C THR A 27 -14.24 -14.17 4.70
N GLY A 28 -14.57 -13.15 5.50
CA GLY A 28 -15.55 -13.26 6.60
C GLY A 28 -15.09 -14.13 7.77
N ARG A 29 -13.82 -14.55 7.81
CA ARG A 29 -13.28 -15.44 8.84
C ARG A 29 -12.71 -14.66 10.01
N PRO A 30 -13.15 -14.95 11.26
CA PRO A 30 -12.63 -14.26 12.43
C PRO A 30 -11.19 -14.66 12.72
N ILE A 31 -10.41 -13.71 13.27
CA ILE A 31 -9.02 -13.93 13.65
C ILE A 31 -8.75 -13.63 15.12
N HIS A 32 -7.76 -14.33 15.65
CA HIS A 32 -7.19 -14.07 16.96
C HIS A 32 -5.68 -13.89 16.80
N ILE A 33 -5.17 -12.70 17.19
CA ILE A 33 -3.75 -12.40 17.16
C ILE A 33 -3.26 -12.27 18.60
N SER A 34 -2.22 -13.03 18.95
CA SER A 34 -1.60 -13.02 20.29
C SER A 34 -0.14 -12.64 20.22
N LYS A 35 0.47 -12.35 21.38
CA LYS A 35 1.89 -12.00 21.53
C LYS A 35 2.30 -10.79 20.66
N ILE A 36 1.42 -9.80 20.53
CA ILE A 36 1.72 -8.56 19.82
C ILE A 36 2.74 -7.79 20.66
N ARG A 37 3.99 -7.74 20.20
CA ARG A 37 5.15 -7.11 20.91
C ARG A 37 5.19 -7.40 22.40
N SER A 38 4.78 -8.60 22.83
CA SER A 38 4.67 -8.96 24.25
C SER A 38 6.01 -8.95 24.99
N SER A 39 7.11 -9.10 24.26
CA SER A 39 8.48 -9.05 24.82
C SER A 39 9.11 -7.65 24.78
N SER A 40 8.43 -6.65 24.23
CA SER A 40 8.95 -5.28 24.20
C SER A 40 8.82 -4.62 25.57
N ALA A 41 9.94 -4.17 26.13
CA ALA A 41 9.95 -3.46 27.41
C ALA A 41 9.40 -2.01 27.29
N THR A 42 9.51 -1.40 26.11
CA THR A 42 9.15 0.01 25.90
C THR A 42 7.82 0.22 25.21
N ASN A 43 7.46 -0.67 24.27
CA ASN A 43 6.27 -0.52 23.44
C ASN A 43 5.52 -1.86 23.27
N PRO A 44 5.00 -2.45 24.35
CA PRO A 44 4.21 -3.68 24.28
C PRO A 44 2.85 -3.42 23.63
N GLY A 45 2.29 -4.43 22.98
CA GLY A 45 0.94 -4.37 22.42
C GLY A 45 0.84 -3.63 21.07
N LEU A 46 -0.36 -3.16 20.76
CA LEU A 46 -0.67 -2.48 19.51
C LEU A 46 0.01 -1.11 19.40
N ALA A 47 0.60 -0.85 18.24
CA ALA A 47 1.17 0.46 17.93
C ALA A 47 0.10 1.49 17.56
N PRO A 48 0.37 2.80 17.66
CA PRO A 48 -0.61 3.84 17.33
C PRO A 48 -1.20 3.74 15.92
N HIS A 49 -0.40 3.38 14.92
CA HIS A 49 -0.86 3.18 13.56
C HIS A 49 -1.77 1.94 13.40
N GLU A 50 -1.53 0.88 14.17
CA GLU A 50 -2.39 -0.31 14.16
C GLU A 50 -3.75 -0.01 14.79
N ILE A 51 -3.78 0.72 15.90
CA ILE A 51 -5.03 1.19 16.54
C ILE A 51 -5.79 2.11 15.59
N SER A 52 -5.09 3.03 14.91
CA SER A 52 -5.70 3.91 13.92
C SER A 52 -6.28 3.13 12.75
N PHE A 53 -5.60 2.07 12.29
CA PHE A 53 -6.12 1.22 11.23
C PHE A 53 -7.35 0.42 11.65
N LEU A 54 -7.43 -0.07 12.89
CA LEU A 54 -8.62 -0.72 13.43
C LEU A 54 -9.84 0.22 13.40
N ARG A 55 -9.67 1.47 13.82
CA ARG A 55 -10.73 2.50 13.75
C ARG A 55 -11.17 2.78 12.31
N LEU A 56 -10.22 2.83 11.38
CA LEU A 56 -10.52 3.01 9.96
C LEU A 56 -11.32 1.82 9.42
N LEU A 57 -10.91 0.60 9.77
CA LEU A 57 -11.59 -0.63 9.37
C LEU A 57 -13.02 -0.68 9.91
N GLU A 58 -13.23 -0.28 11.16
CA GLU A 58 -14.55 -0.13 11.76
C GLU A 58 -15.41 0.89 11.01
N ALA A 59 -14.82 2.03 10.61
CA ALA A 59 -15.53 3.08 9.88
C ALA A 59 -15.99 2.67 8.47
N VAL A 60 -15.29 1.74 7.80
CA VAL A 60 -15.62 1.28 6.44
C VAL A 60 -16.41 -0.04 6.41
N THR A 61 -16.68 -0.62 7.58
CA THR A 61 -17.43 -1.87 7.73
C THR A 61 -18.62 -1.70 8.65
N ASN A 62 -19.60 -2.57 8.55
CA ASN A 62 -20.74 -2.63 9.47
C ASN A 62 -20.75 -3.99 10.18
N GLY A 63 -20.88 -3.98 11.51
CA GLY A 63 -20.97 -5.17 12.33
C GLY A 63 -19.64 -5.83 12.66
N SER A 64 -18.52 -5.16 12.42
CA SER A 64 -17.22 -5.59 12.92
C SER A 64 -17.18 -5.59 14.45
N LEU A 65 -16.61 -6.64 15.04
CA LEU A 65 -16.36 -6.72 16.47
C LEU A 65 -14.87 -6.83 16.72
N ILE A 66 -14.32 -5.90 17.48
CA ILE A 66 -12.90 -5.80 17.79
C ILE A 66 -12.75 -5.80 19.30
N ASP A 67 -12.11 -6.83 19.83
CA ASP A 67 -11.77 -6.92 21.26
C ASP A 67 -10.26 -6.89 21.42
N VAL A 68 -9.76 -6.02 22.25
CA VAL A 68 -8.32 -5.85 22.53
C VAL A 68 -8.10 -6.01 24.03
N SER A 69 -7.12 -6.83 24.40
CA SER A 69 -6.72 -6.98 25.82
C SER A 69 -6.24 -5.65 26.39
N TYR A 70 -6.30 -5.50 27.70
CA TYR A 70 -5.86 -4.28 28.39
C TYR A 70 -4.40 -3.90 28.06
N SER A 71 -3.52 -4.88 27.93
CA SER A 71 -2.12 -4.67 27.52
C SER A 71 -1.92 -4.44 26.02
N GLY A 72 -2.95 -4.59 25.21
CA GLY A 72 -2.86 -4.52 23.75
C GLY A 72 -2.09 -5.69 23.09
N THR A 73 -1.64 -6.68 23.89
CA THR A 73 -0.81 -7.79 23.39
C THR A 73 -1.61 -8.91 22.72
N THR A 74 -2.92 -8.88 22.87
CA THR A 74 -3.84 -9.86 22.28
C THR A 74 -5.05 -9.13 21.72
N MET A 75 -5.52 -9.55 20.57
CA MET A 75 -6.76 -9.04 19.98
C MET A 75 -7.55 -10.14 19.27
N THR A 76 -8.87 -9.95 19.22
CA THR A 76 -9.76 -10.68 18.34
C THR A 76 -10.45 -9.73 17.39
N TYR A 77 -10.69 -10.20 16.18
CA TYR A 77 -11.45 -9.48 15.17
C TYR A 77 -12.45 -10.41 14.50
N GLN A 78 -13.71 -10.05 14.56
CA GLN A 78 -14.79 -10.68 13.81
C GLN A 78 -15.23 -9.69 12.72
N PRO A 79 -15.02 -10.03 11.45
CA PRO A 79 -15.25 -9.09 10.36
C PRO A 79 -16.73 -8.79 10.14
N GLY A 80 -16.99 -7.52 9.94
CA GLY A 80 -18.27 -6.99 9.47
C GLY A 80 -18.37 -6.98 7.96
N LEU A 81 -19.50 -6.51 7.47
CA LEU A 81 -19.76 -6.30 6.04
C LEU A 81 -19.04 -5.03 5.58
N ILE A 82 -18.35 -5.07 4.45
CA ILE A 82 -17.70 -3.90 3.85
C ILE A 82 -18.78 -3.01 3.25
N THR A 83 -19.07 -1.89 3.89
CA THR A 83 -20.15 -0.97 3.48
C THR A 83 -19.64 0.22 2.68
N GLY A 84 -18.35 0.57 2.84
CA GLY A 84 -17.79 1.80 2.28
C GLY A 84 -18.44 3.05 2.86
N THR A 85 -18.53 4.10 2.07
CA THR A 85 -19.17 5.36 2.47
C THR A 85 -20.67 5.26 2.26
N VAL A 86 -21.43 5.27 3.35
CA VAL A 86 -22.91 5.33 3.32
C VAL A 86 -23.34 6.79 3.34
N PRO A 87 -24.39 7.21 2.59
CA PRO A 87 -24.92 8.57 2.67
C PRO A 87 -25.21 8.96 4.12
N GLY A 88 -24.65 10.09 4.56
CA GLY A 88 -24.76 10.57 5.94
C GLY A 88 -23.72 10.04 6.92
N ALA A 89 -22.83 9.13 6.52
CA ALA A 89 -21.68 8.76 7.32
C ALA A 89 -20.53 9.78 7.11
N GLY A 90 -19.97 10.27 8.20
CA GLY A 90 -18.92 11.29 8.19
C GLY A 90 -19.44 12.74 8.18
N SER A 91 -18.58 13.68 8.52
CA SER A 91 -18.90 15.09 8.63
C SER A 91 -19.16 15.80 7.30
N SER A 92 -18.76 15.21 6.19
CA SER A 92 -18.83 15.76 4.83
C SER A 92 -19.76 14.95 3.89
N GLY A 93 -20.77 14.27 4.43
CA GLY A 93 -21.70 13.47 3.65
C GLY A 93 -21.07 12.19 3.09
N ASP A 94 -20.63 12.18 1.83
CA ASP A 94 -20.13 10.98 1.15
C ASP A 94 -18.66 10.66 1.40
N ILE A 95 -18.00 11.28 2.40
CA ILE A 95 -16.56 11.08 2.68
C ILE A 95 -16.37 10.73 4.16
N ILE A 96 -15.65 9.66 4.42
CA ILE A 96 -15.17 9.28 5.74
C ILE A 96 -13.92 10.11 6.05
N GLU A 97 -13.99 10.93 7.09
CA GLU A 97 -12.84 11.69 7.59
C GLU A 97 -12.05 10.83 8.60
N HIS A 98 -10.78 10.57 8.29
CA HIS A 98 -9.90 9.81 9.18
C HIS A 98 -8.70 10.64 9.59
N THR A 99 -8.59 10.95 10.88
CA THR A 99 -7.51 11.77 11.43
C THR A 99 -6.39 10.89 11.98
N LEU A 100 -5.17 11.10 11.50
CA LEU A 100 -3.97 10.41 12.02
C LEU A 100 -3.29 11.23 13.13
N PRO A 101 -3.02 10.59 14.28
CA PRO A 101 -2.38 11.28 15.41
C PRO A 101 -0.91 11.56 15.14
N ALA A 102 -0.35 12.57 15.84
CA ALA A 102 1.04 13.02 15.67
C ALA A 102 2.11 11.96 15.94
N ASN A 103 1.79 10.92 16.71
CA ASN A 103 2.69 9.80 17.00
C ASN A 103 2.65 8.69 15.93
N ASN A 104 1.99 8.92 14.79
CA ASN A 104 2.06 8.02 13.65
C ASN A 104 3.45 8.10 12.99
N THR A 105 4.08 6.95 12.79
CA THR A 105 5.40 6.82 12.15
C THR A 105 5.33 6.17 10.76
N ARG A 106 4.13 5.73 10.35
CA ARG A 106 3.92 5.08 9.06
C ARG A 106 3.51 6.08 7.98
N GLY A 107 3.95 5.82 6.76
CA GLY A 107 3.45 6.52 5.57
C GLY A 107 1.96 6.26 5.36
N ILE A 108 1.29 7.19 4.65
CA ILE A 108 -0.16 7.06 4.40
C ILE A 108 -0.51 5.79 3.61
N CYS A 109 0.43 5.23 2.84
CA CYS A 109 0.20 4.01 2.07
C CYS A 109 0.00 2.77 2.93
N TYR A 110 0.44 2.79 4.20
CA TYR A 110 0.08 1.77 5.19
C TYR A 110 -1.44 1.62 5.36
N PHE A 111 -2.20 2.70 5.18
CA PHE A 111 -3.66 2.75 5.27
C PHE A 111 -4.33 2.62 3.89
N LEU A 112 -3.75 3.25 2.86
CA LEU A 112 -4.31 3.29 1.51
C LEU A 112 -4.29 1.92 0.82
N MET A 113 -3.20 1.16 0.94
CA MET A 113 -3.09 -0.16 0.31
C MET A 113 -4.17 -1.15 0.80
N PRO A 114 -4.37 -1.33 2.11
CA PRO A 114 -5.45 -2.17 2.62
C PRO A 114 -6.84 -1.70 2.20
N LEU A 115 -7.10 -0.39 2.23
CA LEU A 115 -8.38 0.17 1.78
C LEU A 115 -8.66 -0.12 0.32
N ALA A 116 -7.66 0.06 -0.55
CA ALA A 116 -7.80 -0.22 -1.98
C ALA A 116 -8.06 -1.70 -2.27
N LEU A 117 -7.56 -2.62 -1.42
CA LEU A 117 -7.89 -4.04 -1.50
C LEU A 117 -9.34 -4.34 -1.10
N LEU A 118 -9.88 -3.62 -0.11
CA LEU A 118 -11.27 -3.77 0.36
C LEU A 118 -12.29 -3.09 -0.57
N ALA A 119 -11.92 -1.95 -1.15
CA ALA A 119 -12.81 -1.08 -1.89
C ALA A 119 -13.59 -1.75 -3.04
N PRO A 120 -12.98 -2.62 -3.88
CA PRO A 120 -13.71 -3.31 -4.94
C PRO A 120 -14.88 -4.17 -4.45
N PHE A 121 -14.79 -4.69 -3.24
CA PHE A 121 -15.78 -5.58 -2.63
C PHE A 121 -16.84 -4.82 -1.82
N SER A 122 -16.70 -3.53 -1.67
CA SER A 122 -17.62 -2.70 -0.89
C SER A 122 -19.02 -2.65 -1.50
N LYS A 123 -20.03 -2.43 -0.65
CA LYS A 123 -21.43 -2.25 -1.08
C LYS A 123 -21.69 -0.87 -1.68
N ALA A 124 -20.95 0.14 -1.26
CA ALA A 124 -21.02 1.49 -1.78
C ALA A 124 -19.63 2.02 -2.14
N HIS A 125 -19.56 3.25 -2.64
CA HIS A 125 -18.27 3.92 -2.89
C HIS A 125 -17.44 3.96 -1.61
N MET A 126 -16.13 3.87 -1.74
CA MET A 126 -15.21 4.03 -0.63
C MET A 126 -14.43 5.33 -0.79
N ASN A 127 -14.94 6.39 -0.18
CA ASN A 127 -14.34 7.71 -0.19
C ASN A 127 -13.78 8.00 1.21
N VAL A 128 -12.48 8.15 1.32
CA VAL A 128 -11.81 8.39 2.60
C VAL A 128 -10.84 9.54 2.46
N ARG A 129 -10.94 10.54 3.33
CA ARG A 129 -9.99 11.63 3.46
C ARG A 129 -9.14 11.43 4.71
N PHE A 130 -7.84 11.44 4.52
CA PHE A 130 -6.87 11.38 5.59
C PHE A 130 -6.33 12.77 5.88
N SER A 131 -6.37 13.16 7.14
CA SER A 131 -5.88 14.45 7.63
C SER A 131 -5.18 14.30 8.98
N GLY A 132 -4.66 15.38 9.50
CA GLY A 132 -4.05 15.44 10.83
C GLY A 132 -2.53 15.38 10.84
N PRO A 133 -1.94 15.62 12.01
CA PRO A 133 -0.50 15.79 12.15
C PRO A 133 0.33 14.52 11.86
N GLY A 134 -0.30 13.36 11.78
CA GLY A 134 0.37 12.08 11.49
C GLY A 134 0.32 11.64 10.03
N VAL A 135 -0.25 12.44 9.10
CA VAL A 135 -0.31 12.05 7.68
C VAL A 135 1.03 12.34 7.00
N ILE A 136 1.76 11.30 6.60
CA ILE A 136 3.02 11.35 5.87
C ILE A 136 2.75 10.86 4.44
N THR A 137 2.91 11.72 3.43
CA THR A 137 2.66 11.40 2.01
C THR A 137 3.88 10.85 1.30
N ALA A 138 5.07 11.19 1.78
CA ALA A 138 6.35 10.66 1.28
C ALA A 138 6.54 9.19 1.65
N ALA A 139 7.48 8.54 0.97
CA ALA A 139 8.00 7.24 1.41
C ALA A 139 8.63 7.36 2.81
N THR A 140 8.72 6.24 3.53
CA THR A 140 9.33 6.19 4.86
C THR A 140 10.48 5.17 4.88
N HIS A 141 11.70 5.62 5.15
CA HIS A 141 12.88 4.74 5.18
C HIS A 141 12.75 3.63 6.22
N LEU A 142 12.47 3.99 7.47
CA LEU A 142 12.46 3.03 8.59
C LEU A 142 11.30 2.05 8.51
N ALA A 143 10.16 2.47 7.99
CA ALA A 143 8.96 1.65 7.92
C ALA A 143 8.78 0.95 6.57
N GLY A 144 9.55 1.35 5.54
CA GLY A 144 9.47 0.78 4.19
C GLY A 144 8.16 1.08 3.45
N ASP A 145 7.38 2.09 3.88
CA ASP A 145 6.16 2.46 3.20
C ASP A 145 6.49 3.24 1.92
N ILE A 146 5.81 2.91 0.83
CA ILE A 146 5.91 3.63 -0.44
C ILE A 146 5.27 5.02 -0.34
N SER A 147 5.66 5.92 -1.24
CA SER A 147 5.02 7.23 -1.36
C SER A 147 3.60 7.13 -1.91
N VAL A 148 2.80 8.15 -1.64
CA VAL A 148 1.46 8.30 -2.25
C VAL A 148 1.54 8.39 -3.77
N ASP A 149 2.63 8.92 -4.31
CA ASP A 149 2.84 9.04 -5.76
C ASP A 149 3.07 7.67 -6.39
N THR A 150 3.92 6.83 -5.81
CA THR A 150 4.10 5.43 -6.24
C THR A 150 2.80 4.64 -6.12
N PHE A 151 2.07 4.78 -5.04
CA PHE A 151 0.77 4.12 -4.93
C PHE A 151 -0.19 4.53 -6.04
N ARG A 152 -0.29 5.83 -6.35
CA ARG A 152 -1.14 6.39 -7.40
C ARG A 152 -0.74 5.95 -8.81
N THR A 153 0.57 5.87 -9.09
CA THR A 153 1.09 5.69 -10.47
C THR A 153 1.56 4.29 -10.78
N ALA A 154 1.89 3.46 -9.78
CA ALA A 154 2.35 2.09 -9.98
C ALA A 154 1.36 1.03 -9.48
N VAL A 155 0.63 1.27 -8.37
CA VAL A 155 -0.26 0.27 -7.78
C VAL A 155 -1.69 0.40 -8.28
N LEU A 156 -2.31 1.57 -8.18
CA LEU A 156 -3.70 1.77 -8.61
C LEU A 156 -3.96 1.43 -10.09
N PRO A 157 -3.06 1.72 -11.05
CA PRO A 157 -3.26 1.34 -12.44
C PRO A 157 -3.37 -0.17 -12.68
N LEU A 158 -2.84 -1.01 -11.79
CA LEU A 158 -2.90 -2.46 -11.90
C LEU A 158 -4.31 -3.03 -11.72
N TYR A 159 -5.21 -2.29 -11.05
CA TYR A 159 -6.59 -2.70 -10.82
C TYR A 159 -7.35 -2.95 -12.13
N ARG A 160 -6.96 -2.28 -13.23
CA ARG A 160 -7.54 -2.53 -14.56
C ARG A 160 -7.37 -3.97 -15.03
N LEU A 161 -6.28 -4.63 -14.64
CA LEU A 161 -5.99 -6.02 -15.00
C LEU A 161 -7.02 -6.99 -14.38
N PHE A 162 -7.65 -6.57 -13.31
CA PHE A 162 -8.69 -7.29 -12.59
C PHE A 162 -10.11 -6.87 -12.98
N GLY A 163 -10.26 -6.08 -14.07
CA GLY A 163 -11.54 -5.59 -14.54
C GLY A 163 -12.12 -4.43 -13.73
N ILE A 164 -11.29 -3.75 -12.94
CA ILE A 164 -11.66 -2.59 -12.13
C ILE A 164 -11.21 -1.33 -12.88
N PRO A 165 -12.14 -0.51 -13.44
CA PRO A 165 -11.78 0.61 -14.28
C PRO A 165 -11.03 1.71 -13.51
N PRO A 166 -9.81 2.11 -13.91
CA PRO A 166 -9.05 3.16 -13.22
C PRO A 166 -9.75 4.53 -13.24
N ALA A 167 -10.58 4.79 -14.26
CA ALA A 167 -11.33 6.05 -14.38
C ALA A 167 -12.29 6.32 -13.22
N ARG A 168 -12.60 5.31 -12.40
CA ARG A 168 -13.43 5.45 -11.19
C ARG A 168 -12.64 5.40 -9.89
N ILE A 169 -11.31 5.43 -10.01
CA ILE A 169 -10.40 5.46 -8.86
C ILE A 169 -9.61 6.76 -8.93
N GLU A 170 -9.77 7.61 -7.94
CA GLU A 170 -9.07 8.87 -7.85
C GLU A 170 -8.33 8.97 -6.51
N LEU A 171 -7.05 9.31 -6.57
CA LEU A 171 -6.24 9.62 -5.40
C LEU A 171 -5.72 11.04 -5.52
N ARG A 172 -6.23 11.92 -4.67
CA ARG A 172 -5.86 13.34 -4.58
C ARG A 172 -4.89 13.57 -3.46
N VAL A 173 -3.78 14.23 -3.75
CA VAL A 173 -2.85 14.76 -2.75
C VAL A 173 -3.17 16.23 -2.61
N LEU A 174 -3.86 16.59 -1.53
CA LEU A 174 -4.30 17.97 -1.26
C LEU A 174 -3.23 18.78 -0.54
N ALA A 175 -2.41 18.12 0.28
CA ALA A 175 -1.22 18.70 0.90
C ALA A 175 -0.17 17.61 1.09
N ARG A 176 1.09 17.94 0.73
CA ARG A 176 2.21 17.02 0.88
C ARG A 176 2.90 17.17 2.24
N SER A 177 3.54 16.09 2.65
CA SER A 177 4.32 16.06 3.90
C SER A 177 5.34 14.93 3.87
N CYS A 178 6.46 15.15 4.53
CA CYS A 178 7.48 14.13 4.78
C CYS A 178 7.49 13.70 6.25
N ALA A 179 8.34 12.74 6.59
CA ALA A 179 8.51 12.29 7.98
C ALA A 179 9.06 13.40 8.90
N GLY A 180 9.82 14.33 8.35
CA GLY A 180 10.36 15.46 9.09
C GLY A 180 11.38 15.08 10.18
N PRO A 181 12.22 16.00 10.64
CA PRO A 181 13.20 15.73 11.67
C PRO A 181 12.54 15.55 13.04
N HIS A 182 13.14 14.70 13.89
CA HIS A 182 12.78 14.50 15.29
C HIS A 182 11.28 14.20 15.53
N GLY A 183 10.67 13.36 14.68
CA GLY A 183 9.25 13.02 14.81
C GLY A 183 8.28 14.17 14.52
N ARG A 184 8.72 15.22 13.86
CA ARG A 184 7.89 16.36 13.40
C ARG A 184 7.42 16.16 11.97
N GLY A 185 7.14 14.92 11.62
CA GLY A 185 6.60 14.57 10.33
C GLY A 185 5.11 14.82 10.22
N GLY A 186 4.60 14.67 9.00
CA GLY A 186 3.17 14.65 8.75
C GLY A 186 2.54 16.01 8.48
N GLY A 187 1.22 16.07 8.69
CA GLY A 187 0.39 17.23 8.35
C GLY A 187 -0.08 17.27 6.90
N GLY A 188 0.13 16.20 6.14
CA GLY A 188 -0.41 16.06 4.80
C GLY A 188 -1.93 15.86 4.79
N VAL A 189 -2.51 15.97 3.59
CA VAL A 189 -3.94 15.67 3.35
C VAL A 189 -4.06 14.89 2.06
N VAL A 190 -4.69 13.70 2.15
CA VAL A 190 -4.88 12.79 1.02
C VAL A 190 -6.33 12.32 0.99
N GLU A 191 -6.91 12.26 -0.21
CA GLU A 191 -8.27 11.79 -0.41
C GLU A 191 -8.29 10.65 -1.44
N LEU A 192 -8.76 9.48 -1.02
CA LEU A 192 -9.05 8.36 -1.89
C LEU A 192 -10.54 8.34 -2.22
N ARG A 193 -10.87 8.32 -3.51
CA ARG A 193 -12.22 8.06 -4.02
C ARG A 193 -12.18 6.79 -4.84
N PHE A 194 -12.87 5.77 -4.38
CA PHE A 194 -12.94 4.48 -5.05
C PHE A 194 -14.41 4.14 -5.34
N ALA A 195 -14.83 4.44 -6.57
CA ALA A 195 -16.23 4.35 -7.00
C ALA A 195 -16.49 3.14 -7.91
N SER A 196 -15.61 2.12 -7.89
CA SER A 196 -15.75 0.94 -8.73
C SER A 196 -15.87 -0.31 -7.86
N GLN A 197 -17.08 -0.86 -7.80
CA GLN A 197 -17.36 -2.13 -7.12
C GLN A 197 -17.46 -3.24 -8.15
N VAL A 198 -16.92 -4.39 -7.82
CA VAL A 198 -17.03 -5.60 -8.64
C VAL A 198 -17.56 -6.75 -7.78
N ARG A 199 -18.26 -7.67 -8.40
CA ARG A 199 -18.67 -8.87 -7.68
C ARG A 199 -17.46 -9.72 -7.32
N LEU A 200 -16.58 -9.94 -8.30
CA LEU A 200 -15.31 -10.64 -8.16
C LEU A 200 -14.28 -10.00 -9.11
N PRO A 201 -13.01 -9.85 -8.68
CA PRO A 201 -11.92 -9.53 -9.58
C PRO A 201 -11.78 -10.56 -10.71
N LYS A 202 -11.46 -10.09 -11.91
CA LYS A 202 -11.19 -10.99 -13.06
C LYS A 202 -9.91 -11.79 -12.84
N THR A 203 -9.86 -12.98 -13.41
CA THR A 203 -8.66 -13.82 -13.44
C THR A 203 -7.53 -13.11 -14.16
N LEU A 204 -6.35 -13.07 -13.54
CA LEU A 204 -5.17 -12.44 -14.10
C LEU A 204 -4.33 -13.44 -14.90
N HIS A 205 -3.95 -13.06 -16.13
CA HIS A 205 -2.96 -13.76 -16.94
C HIS A 205 -1.86 -12.79 -17.36
N LEU A 206 -0.83 -12.65 -16.52
CA LEU A 206 0.36 -11.85 -16.77
C LEU A 206 1.59 -12.75 -16.75
N ASN A 207 1.65 -13.68 -17.72
CA ASN A 207 2.62 -14.77 -17.81
C ASN A 207 3.54 -14.65 -19.05
N ARG A 208 3.49 -13.53 -19.77
CA ARG A 208 4.38 -13.24 -20.91
C ARG A 208 5.70 -12.62 -20.44
N ARG A 209 6.65 -12.43 -21.34
CA ARG A 209 7.88 -11.70 -21.06
C ARG A 209 7.57 -10.26 -20.64
N PRO A 210 8.30 -9.68 -19.67
CA PRO A 210 8.02 -8.33 -19.17
C PRO A 210 8.23 -7.22 -20.20
N GLY A 211 8.89 -7.49 -21.32
CA GLY A 211 9.15 -6.53 -22.39
C GLY A 211 10.25 -5.53 -22.05
N ARG A 212 10.46 -4.53 -22.93
CA ARG A 212 11.46 -3.47 -22.72
C ARG A 212 10.81 -2.26 -22.06
N ILE A 213 11.56 -1.52 -21.27
CA ILE A 213 11.09 -0.26 -20.69
C ILE A 213 10.90 0.75 -21.83
N ARG A 214 9.69 1.28 -21.94
CA ARG A 214 9.31 2.28 -22.96
C ARG A 214 9.47 3.69 -22.46
N ARG A 215 9.06 3.94 -21.23
CA ARG A 215 9.03 5.28 -20.64
C ARG A 215 9.20 5.25 -19.13
N ILE A 216 9.76 6.33 -18.62
CA ILE A 216 9.87 6.56 -17.19
C ILE A 216 9.07 7.84 -16.87
N ARG A 217 8.26 7.75 -15.82
CA ARG A 217 7.49 8.86 -15.27
C ARG A 217 7.89 9.03 -13.81
N GLY A 218 7.70 10.22 -13.25
CA GLY A 218 8.00 10.41 -11.85
C GLY A 218 7.48 11.72 -11.30
N VAL A 219 7.63 11.85 -9.99
CA VAL A 219 7.30 13.06 -9.24
C VAL A 219 8.45 13.37 -8.28
N ALA A 220 9.11 14.49 -8.50
CA ALA A 220 10.03 15.08 -7.53
C ALA A 220 9.25 16.05 -6.66
N TYR A 221 9.31 15.90 -5.35
CA TYR A 221 8.53 16.72 -4.42
C TYR A 221 9.40 17.34 -3.33
N CYS A 222 9.06 18.58 -3.00
CA CYS A 222 9.66 19.35 -1.89
C CYS A 222 8.56 19.89 -0.99
N THR A 223 8.73 19.74 0.32
CA THR A 223 7.81 20.29 1.33
C THR A 223 8.58 21.19 2.26
N GLY A 224 8.31 22.49 2.21
CA GLY A 224 8.92 23.48 3.10
C GLY A 224 10.44 23.71 2.95
N VAL A 225 11.06 23.14 1.91
CA VAL A 225 12.44 23.36 1.50
C VAL A 225 12.49 24.09 0.15
N SER A 226 13.69 24.43 -0.36
CA SER A 226 13.81 25.11 -1.65
C SER A 226 13.26 24.26 -2.81
N ALA A 227 12.43 24.87 -3.66
CA ALA A 227 11.92 24.23 -4.89
C ALA A 227 13.04 23.83 -5.88
N SER A 228 14.24 24.43 -5.77
CA SER A 228 15.41 24.06 -6.57
C SER A 228 15.87 22.62 -6.35
N HIS A 229 15.57 22.02 -5.19
CA HIS A 229 15.87 20.61 -4.91
C HIS A 229 15.20 19.68 -5.93
N ASN A 230 13.99 19.99 -6.39
CA ASN A 230 13.31 19.21 -7.41
C ASN A 230 14.14 19.11 -8.70
N ASN A 231 14.61 20.25 -9.22
CA ASN A 231 15.40 20.26 -10.46
C ASN A 231 16.73 19.51 -10.29
N ARG A 232 17.38 19.63 -9.14
CA ARG A 232 18.63 18.92 -8.82
C ARG A 232 18.41 17.41 -8.81
N MET A 233 17.38 16.91 -8.12
CA MET A 233 16.99 15.49 -8.13
C MET A 233 16.67 15.00 -9.55
N ILE A 234 15.87 15.76 -10.30
CA ILE A 234 15.47 15.39 -11.67
C ILE A 234 16.69 15.31 -12.59
N THR A 235 17.59 16.30 -12.54
CA THR A 235 18.78 16.34 -13.40
C THR A 235 19.71 15.18 -13.12
N SER A 236 19.99 14.88 -11.85
CA SER A 236 20.84 13.77 -11.46
C SER A 236 20.23 12.39 -11.81
N ALA A 237 18.94 12.20 -11.57
CA ALA A 237 18.25 10.96 -11.97
C ALA A 237 18.25 10.77 -13.50
N ARG A 238 18.02 11.83 -14.27
CA ARG A 238 18.11 11.80 -15.74
C ARG A 238 19.52 11.48 -16.24
N GLY A 239 20.55 11.95 -15.55
CA GLY A 239 21.95 11.62 -15.87
C GLY A 239 22.20 10.12 -15.88
N VAL A 240 21.58 9.38 -14.96
CA VAL A 240 21.66 7.91 -14.87
C VAL A 240 20.78 7.21 -15.91
N LEU A 241 19.57 7.72 -16.13
CA LEU A 241 18.52 7.01 -16.88
C LEU A 241 18.51 7.31 -18.40
N ASN A 242 18.91 8.52 -18.83
CA ASN A 242 18.88 8.93 -20.25
C ASN A 242 19.65 8.00 -21.19
N PRO A 243 20.80 7.39 -20.80
CA PRO A 243 21.48 6.42 -21.66
C PRO A 243 20.67 5.17 -21.97
N LEU A 244 19.66 4.86 -21.15
CA LEU A 244 18.90 3.62 -21.22
C LEU A 244 17.49 3.81 -21.79
N VAL A 245 16.86 4.94 -21.49
CA VAL A 245 15.47 5.27 -21.91
C VAL A 245 15.41 6.71 -22.36
N SER A 246 14.88 6.96 -23.56
CA SER A 246 14.76 8.32 -24.11
C SER A 246 13.53 9.08 -23.60
N ASP A 247 12.43 8.40 -23.30
CA ASP A 247 11.18 9.02 -22.83
C ASP A 247 11.11 9.07 -21.29
N ILE A 248 11.72 10.11 -20.72
CA ILE A 248 11.73 10.35 -19.27
C ILE A 248 11.06 11.68 -18.96
N HIS A 249 9.96 11.63 -18.20
CA HIS A 249 9.27 12.81 -17.71
C HIS A 249 9.04 12.74 -16.20
N VAL A 250 9.59 13.71 -15.47
CA VAL A 250 9.44 13.84 -14.01
C VAL A 250 8.83 15.21 -13.70
N ALA A 251 7.67 15.21 -13.07
CA ALA A 251 6.97 16.40 -12.64
C ALA A 251 7.61 16.94 -11.33
N ALA A 252 7.80 18.25 -11.26
CA ALA A 252 8.24 18.92 -10.03
C ALA A 252 7.04 19.43 -9.23
N GLN A 253 6.97 19.07 -7.95
CA GLN A 253 5.91 19.48 -7.03
C GLN A 253 6.52 20.21 -5.83
N TYR A 254 5.92 21.32 -5.45
CA TYR A 254 6.32 22.10 -4.27
C TYR A 254 5.09 22.41 -3.42
N ASP A 255 5.17 22.05 -2.15
CA ASP A 255 4.17 22.40 -1.16
C ASP A 255 4.82 23.16 0.00
N PRO A 256 4.14 24.17 0.57
CA PRO A 256 4.58 24.78 1.81
C PRO A 256 4.51 23.76 2.94
N ALA A 257 5.40 23.87 3.93
CA ALA A 257 5.34 23.00 5.08
C ALA A 257 4.03 23.22 5.86
N PRO A 258 3.29 22.15 6.21
CA PRO A 258 2.10 22.24 7.03
C PRO A 258 2.38 22.96 8.36
N LEU A 259 1.41 23.75 8.81
CA LEU A 259 1.49 24.50 10.07
C LEU A 259 0.56 23.84 11.09
N VAL A 260 1.13 23.40 12.20
CA VAL A 260 0.35 22.87 13.34
C VAL A 260 0.47 23.84 14.51
N GLY A 261 -0.67 24.21 15.09
CA GLY A 261 -0.72 25.04 16.29
C GLY A 261 -0.20 24.27 17.51
N ASP A 262 0.68 24.88 18.28
CA ASP A 262 1.09 24.38 19.59
C ASP A 262 0.09 24.82 20.67
N LYS A 263 0.05 24.12 21.82
CA LYS A 263 -0.80 24.47 22.97
C LYS A 263 -0.51 25.89 23.49
N ALA A 264 0.62 26.46 23.15
CA ALA A 264 1.03 27.83 23.48
C ALA A 264 0.61 28.89 22.42
N GLY A 265 -0.19 28.50 21.38
CA GLY A 265 -0.64 29.41 20.32
C GLY A 265 0.42 29.68 19.24
N SER A 266 1.61 29.11 19.31
CA SER A 266 2.63 29.23 18.27
C SER A 266 2.38 28.23 17.14
N LYS A 267 2.57 28.66 15.89
CA LYS A 267 2.46 27.77 14.72
C LYS A 267 3.83 27.20 14.37
N LYS A 268 3.94 25.87 14.34
CA LYS A 268 5.17 25.17 14.00
C LYS A 268 5.05 24.51 12.64
N LYS A 269 6.09 24.64 11.82
CA LYS A 269 6.19 23.90 10.56
C LYS A 269 6.54 22.43 10.83
N ILE A 270 5.81 21.52 10.19
CA ILE A 270 6.04 20.06 10.25
C ILE A 270 6.14 19.49 8.84
N GLY A 271 6.50 18.21 8.70
CA GLY A 271 6.49 17.50 7.42
C GLY A 271 7.49 18.02 6.39
N ILE A 272 8.55 18.69 6.85
CA ILE A 272 9.59 19.25 5.99
C ILE A 272 10.43 18.12 5.39
N GLY A 273 10.74 18.21 4.09
CA GLY A 273 11.59 17.24 3.41
C GLY A 273 11.45 17.30 1.89
N PHE A 274 12.12 16.40 1.23
CA PHE A 274 12.06 16.22 -0.22
C PHE A 274 12.33 14.79 -0.62
N GLY A 275 11.89 14.41 -1.82
CA GLY A 275 12.08 13.07 -2.34
C GLY A 275 11.68 12.93 -3.80
N LEU A 276 11.93 11.76 -4.34
CA LEU A 276 11.68 11.40 -5.73
C LEU A 276 10.98 10.06 -5.80
N SER A 277 9.94 10.00 -6.61
CA SER A 277 9.20 8.80 -6.97
C SER A 277 9.37 8.56 -8.47
N LEU A 278 9.85 7.39 -8.87
CA LEU A 278 10.02 7.01 -10.27
C LEU A 278 9.21 5.76 -10.59
N VAL A 279 8.63 5.74 -11.79
CA VAL A 279 7.85 4.62 -12.32
C VAL A 279 8.29 4.33 -13.73
N ALA A 280 8.70 3.10 -14.00
CA ALA A 280 9.06 2.61 -15.32
C ALA A 280 7.92 1.74 -15.88
N GLU A 281 7.44 2.09 -17.08
CA GLU A 281 6.42 1.34 -17.77
C GLU A 281 7.04 0.57 -18.92
N SER A 282 6.73 -0.73 -18.96
CA SER A 282 7.18 -1.63 -20.02
C SER A 282 6.33 -1.51 -21.30
N SER A 283 6.85 -2.10 -22.38
CA SER A 283 6.09 -2.35 -23.61
C SER A 283 5.01 -3.43 -23.43
N ALA A 284 5.15 -4.29 -22.44
CA ALA A 284 4.13 -5.26 -22.03
C ALA A 284 3.09 -4.59 -21.15
N GLU A 285 1.82 -4.72 -21.52
CA GLU A 285 0.72 -4.10 -20.77
C GLU A 285 0.64 -4.63 -19.35
N GLY A 286 0.52 -3.72 -18.38
CA GLY A 286 0.38 -4.04 -16.95
C GLY A 286 1.69 -4.32 -16.22
N VAL A 287 2.84 -4.24 -16.90
CA VAL A 287 4.16 -4.38 -16.28
C VAL A 287 4.70 -3.01 -15.91
N ILE A 288 4.75 -2.76 -14.61
CA ILE A 288 5.14 -1.48 -14.02
C ILE A 288 6.13 -1.74 -12.88
N TYR A 289 7.25 -1.02 -12.90
CA TYR A 289 8.24 -1.01 -11.83
C TYR A 289 8.31 0.37 -11.21
N SER A 290 8.61 0.46 -9.92
CA SER A 290 8.67 1.74 -9.23
C SER A 290 9.72 1.75 -8.14
N ALA A 291 10.32 2.91 -7.93
CA ALA A 291 11.26 3.19 -6.85
C ALA A 291 10.92 4.53 -6.20
N ASP A 292 11.12 4.60 -4.90
CA ASP A 292 10.94 5.79 -4.07
C ASP A 292 12.21 6.05 -3.28
N GLU A 293 12.69 7.28 -3.32
CA GLU A 293 13.76 7.73 -2.45
C GLU A 293 13.39 9.05 -1.78
N VAL A 294 13.65 9.17 -0.49
CA VAL A 294 13.31 10.34 0.32
C VAL A 294 14.50 10.74 1.16
N ALA A 295 14.70 12.04 1.35
CA ALA A 295 15.73 12.54 2.24
C ALA A 295 15.47 12.04 3.67
N PRO A 296 16.51 11.52 4.36
CA PRO A 296 16.35 11.07 5.74
C PRO A 296 15.94 12.25 6.64
N PRO A 297 15.10 11.98 7.66
CA PRO A 297 14.60 13.02 8.55
C PRO A 297 15.71 13.83 9.27
N GLU A 298 16.85 13.20 9.49
CA GLU A 298 18.01 13.79 10.15
C GLU A 298 18.76 14.81 9.23
N GLY A 299 18.47 14.78 7.94
CA GLY A 299 19.17 15.60 6.94
C GLY A 299 20.51 15.01 6.51
N GLY A 300 21.44 15.84 6.05
CA GLY A 300 22.80 15.44 5.67
C GLY A 300 22.95 14.84 4.27
N VAL A 301 21.87 14.79 3.47
CA VAL A 301 21.88 14.27 2.09
C VAL A 301 21.54 15.39 1.11
N VAL A 302 22.30 15.47 0.02
CA VAL A 302 22.03 16.46 -1.04
C VAL A 302 20.99 15.91 -2.02
N PRO A 303 20.20 16.79 -2.68
CA PRO A 303 19.15 16.36 -3.61
C PRO A 303 19.66 15.51 -4.77
N GLU A 304 20.87 15.74 -5.24
CA GLU A 304 21.50 14.95 -6.30
C GLU A 304 21.62 13.47 -5.92
N ASP A 305 22.01 13.19 -4.68
CA ASP A 305 22.16 11.80 -4.19
C ASP A 305 20.82 11.10 -4.16
N ILE A 306 19.73 11.78 -3.75
CA ILE A 306 18.37 11.23 -3.80
C ILE A 306 17.99 10.87 -5.23
N GLY A 307 18.29 11.76 -6.21
CA GLY A 307 18.02 11.48 -7.62
C GLY A 307 18.79 10.28 -8.14
N ILE A 308 20.08 10.19 -7.85
CA ILE A 308 20.97 9.10 -8.27
C ILE A 308 20.52 7.76 -7.63
N ARG A 309 20.30 7.74 -6.32
CA ARG A 309 19.87 6.53 -5.59
C ARG A 309 18.54 6.00 -6.10
N CYS A 310 17.55 6.88 -6.27
CA CYS A 310 16.24 6.50 -6.79
C CYS A 310 16.34 5.89 -8.20
N ALA A 311 17.19 6.47 -9.06
CA ALA A 311 17.43 5.95 -10.40
C ALA A 311 18.08 4.56 -10.38
N TYR A 312 19.13 4.36 -9.60
CA TYR A 312 19.78 3.04 -9.47
C TYR A 312 18.86 2.01 -8.84
N GLN A 313 18.09 2.37 -7.82
CA GLN A 313 17.09 1.49 -7.21
C GLN A 313 16.03 1.05 -8.22
N LEU A 314 15.58 1.97 -9.11
CA LEU A 314 14.66 1.62 -10.17
C LEU A 314 15.27 0.61 -11.15
N LEU A 315 16.53 0.80 -11.55
CA LEU A 315 17.25 -0.13 -12.43
C LEU A 315 17.45 -1.51 -11.79
N GLU A 316 17.77 -1.54 -10.50
CA GLU A 316 17.88 -2.78 -9.73
C GLU A 316 16.53 -3.54 -9.68
N ILE A 317 15.42 -2.82 -9.42
CA ILE A 317 14.10 -3.42 -9.42
C ILE A 317 13.71 -3.96 -10.81
N ILE A 318 14.08 -3.26 -11.88
CA ILE A 318 13.88 -3.75 -13.25
C ILE A 318 14.72 -5.01 -13.51
N ALA A 319 15.96 -5.05 -13.04
CA ALA A 319 16.86 -6.18 -13.20
C ALA A 319 16.41 -7.45 -12.43
N GLN A 320 15.59 -7.31 -11.37
CA GLN A 320 14.98 -8.45 -10.69
C GLN A 320 14.01 -9.26 -11.57
N GLY A 321 13.60 -8.71 -12.71
CA GLY A 321 12.76 -9.40 -13.70
C GLY A 321 11.30 -9.56 -13.28
N GLY A 322 10.60 -10.47 -13.98
CA GLY A 322 9.18 -10.70 -13.76
C GLY A 322 8.27 -9.58 -14.24
N CYS A 323 6.96 -9.75 -14.07
CA CYS A 323 5.94 -8.78 -14.50
C CYS A 323 5.40 -7.92 -13.37
N ALA A 324 5.87 -8.12 -12.13
CA ALA A 324 5.47 -7.33 -10.96
C ALA A 324 6.65 -7.17 -10.01
N SER A 325 6.79 -5.98 -9.44
CA SER A 325 7.77 -5.69 -8.41
C SER A 325 7.24 -6.03 -7.01
N ALA A 326 8.11 -6.04 -6.02
CA ALA A 326 7.73 -6.28 -4.61
C ALA A 326 6.62 -5.33 -4.11
N VAL A 327 6.56 -4.11 -4.62
CA VAL A 327 5.53 -3.11 -4.26
C VAL A 327 4.13 -3.56 -4.68
N SER A 328 4.00 -4.20 -5.84
CA SER A 328 2.72 -4.56 -6.45
C SER A 328 2.29 -6.01 -6.20
N VAL A 329 3.25 -6.90 -5.88
CA VAL A 329 3.00 -8.34 -5.79
C VAL A 329 1.95 -8.70 -4.74
N SER A 330 1.96 -8.04 -3.57
CA SER A 330 0.98 -8.31 -2.51
C SER A 330 -0.45 -7.98 -2.94
N THR A 331 -0.64 -6.85 -3.62
CA THR A 331 -1.93 -6.46 -4.18
C THR A 331 -2.39 -7.46 -5.25
N MET A 332 -1.50 -7.81 -6.18
CA MET A 332 -1.85 -8.72 -7.28
C MET A 332 -2.19 -10.12 -6.78
N LEU A 333 -1.38 -10.71 -5.92
CA LEU A 333 -1.63 -12.05 -5.36
C LEU A 333 -2.90 -12.09 -4.51
N THR A 334 -3.19 -11.04 -3.73
CA THR A 334 -4.43 -10.95 -2.94
C THR A 334 -5.65 -10.90 -3.87
N LEU A 335 -5.64 -10.04 -4.89
CA LEU A 335 -6.76 -9.96 -5.84
C LEU A 335 -6.94 -11.23 -6.68
N MET A 336 -5.84 -11.92 -7.05
CA MET A 336 -5.90 -13.23 -7.70
C MET A 336 -6.55 -14.27 -6.79
N ALA A 337 -6.11 -14.35 -5.54
CA ALA A 337 -6.60 -15.34 -4.57
C ALA A 337 -8.06 -15.09 -4.16
N MET A 338 -8.50 -13.84 -4.10
CA MET A 338 -9.87 -13.46 -3.75
C MET A 338 -10.80 -13.36 -4.97
N GLY A 339 -10.27 -13.47 -6.18
CA GLY A 339 -11.00 -13.35 -7.43
C GLY A 339 -11.84 -14.59 -7.82
N SER A 340 -12.23 -14.66 -9.09
CA SER A 340 -13.00 -15.79 -9.65
C SER A 340 -12.27 -17.12 -9.46
N GLU A 341 -13.03 -18.22 -9.41
CA GLU A 341 -12.51 -19.59 -9.13
C GLU A 341 -11.63 -20.17 -10.25
N ASP A 342 -11.19 -19.35 -11.19
CA ASP A 342 -10.25 -19.72 -12.24
C ASP A 342 -8.81 -19.64 -11.78
N VAL A 343 -7.90 -20.23 -12.55
CA VAL A 343 -6.47 -20.25 -12.28
C VAL A 343 -5.78 -19.04 -12.96
N GLY A 344 -5.49 -18.03 -12.19
CA GLY A 344 -4.64 -16.91 -12.61
C GLY A 344 -3.17 -17.30 -12.69
N ARG A 345 -2.40 -16.61 -13.55
CA ARG A 345 -0.96 -16.84 -13.74
C ARG A 345 -0.21 -15.52 -13.77
N LEU A 346 0.87 -15.47 -12.98
CA LEU A 346 1.74 -14.30 -12.85
C LEU A 346 3.20 -14.73 -12.97
N ARG A 347 3.97 -14.04 -13.83
CA ARG A 347 5.41 -14.21 -13.95
C ARG A 347 6.10 -13.26 -12.97
N LEU A 348 6.93 -13.78 -12.09
CA LEU A 348 7.67 -13.03 -11.07
C LEU A 348 9.16 -13.35 -11.12
N GLY A 349 9.99 -12.37 -10.85
CA GLY A 349 11.41 -12.58 -10.60
C GLY A 349 11.62 -13.45 -9.35
N ARG A 350 12.64 -14.29 -9.36
CA ARG A 350 12.97 -15.19 -8.24
C ARG A 350 13.16 -14.43 -6.93
N ASP A 351 13.83 -13.29 -6.98
CA ASP A 351 14.10 -12.47 -5.80
C ASP A 351 12.80 -11.89 -5.18
N VAL A 352 11.82 -11.55 -6.02
CA VAL A 352 10.49 -11.09 -5.55
C VAL A 352 9.71 -12.22 -4.87
N VAL A 353 9.78 -13.43 -5.40
CA VAL A 353 9.12 -14.61 -4.81
C VAL A 353 9.79 -15.03 -3.50
N GLY A 354 11.12 -14.92 -3.41
CA GLY A 354 11.93 -15.28 -2.24
C GLY A 354 11.80 -14.32 -1.06
N ARG A 355 11.16 -13.16 -1.22
CA ARG A 355 10.98 -12.19 -0.13
C ARG A 355 10.11 -12.75 1.00
N GLU A 356 10.47 -12.42 2.23
CA GLU A 356 9.72 -12.84 3.43
C GLU A 356 8.25 -12.38 3.36
N GLU A 357 8.00 -11.17 2.87
CA GLU A 357 6.65 -10.61 2.73
C GLU A 357 5.80 -11.41 1.73
N THR A 358 6.40 -11.83 0.60
CA THR A 358 5.69 -12.64 -0.41
C THR A 358 5.37 -14.04 0.10
N ILE A 359 6.34 -14.66 0.77
CA ILE A 359 6.17 -16.00 1.38
C ILE A 359 5.15 -15.92 2.53
N GLY A 360 5.24 -14.88 3.35
CA GLY A 360 4.30 -14.62 4.45
C GLY A 360 2.87 -14.45 3.94
N LEU A 361 2.69 -13.66 2.88
CA LEU A 361 1.38 -13.49 2.23
C LEU A 361 0.82 -14.83 1.72
N ALA A 362 1.64 -15.64 1.05
CA ALA A 362 1.18 -16.93 0.54
C ALA A 362 0.73 -17.88 1.68
N ARG A 363 1.44 -17.86 2.81
CA ARG A 363 1.06 -18.62 4.02
C ARG A 363 -0.24 -18.10 4.64
N ASP A 364 -0.38 -16.77 4.75
CA ASP A 364 -1.59 -16.16 5.27
C ASP A 364 -2.79 -16.44 4.33
N LEU A 365 -2.65 -16.31 3.02
CA LEU A 365 -3.69 -16.66 2.04
C LEU A 365 -4.13 -18.13 2.16
N LYS A 366 -3.17 -19.04 2.34
CA LYS A 366 -3.47 -20.45 2.60
C LYS A 366 -4.30 -20.64 3.88
N ALA A 367 -3.94 -19.93 4.97
CA ALA A 367 -4.69 -19.98 6.23
C ALA A 367 -6.13 -19.48 6.08
N PHE A 368 -6.38 -18.57 5.14
CA PHE A 368 -7.71 -18.08 4.79
C PHE A 368 -8.44 -18.86 3.70
N GLY A 369 -7.91 -20.00 3.27
CA GLY A 369 -8.59 -20.93 2.35
C GLY A 369 -8.12 -20.88 0.90
N ALA A 370 -7.28 -19.93 0.50
CA ALA A 370 -6.67 -19.88 -0.83
C ALA A 370 -5.46 -20.84 -0.88
N SER A 371 -5.71 -22.14 -0.98
CA SER A 371 -4.70 -23.18 -0.82
C SER A 371 -4.14 -23.74 -2.15
N SER A 372 -4.77 -23.43 -3.28
CA SER A 372 -4.39 -23.97 -4.59
C SER A 372 -3.36 -23.07 -5.28
N TRP A 373 -2.09 -23.39 -5.09
CA TRP A 373 -0.94 -22.67 -5.65
C TRP A 373 -0.06 -23.60 -6.47
N GLY A 374 0.52 -23.09 -7.56
CA GLY A 374 1.56 -23.75 -8.33
C GLY A 374 2.73 -22.81 -8.58
N ILE A 375 3.95 -23.32 -8.44
CA ILE A 375 5.18 -22.59 -8.77
C ILE A 375 5.95 -23.42 -9.78
N ARG A 376 6.36 -22.82 -10.90
CA ARG A 376 7.18 -23.48 -11.92
C ARG A 376 8.24 -22.50 -12.42
N SER A 377 9.43 -23.02 -12.75
CA SER A 377 10.43 -22.24 -13.49
C SER A 377 9.89 -21.87 -14.87
N VAL A 378 10.34 -20.75 -15.38
CA VAL A 378 10.08 -20.35 -16.77
C VAL A 378 11.14 -21.04 -17.62
N ASP A 379 10.69 -21.96 -18.48
CA ASP A 379 11.54 -22.63 -19.48
C ASP A 379 11.56 -21.75 -20.74
N ASP A 380 12.26 -20.63 -20.68
CA ASP A 380 12.55 -19.81 -21.86
C ASP A 380 13.92 -20.23 -22.39
N ASP A 381 14.11 -20.17 -23.74
CA ASP A 381 15.41 -20.39 -24.39
C ASP A 381 16.53 -19.46 -23.90
N ASP A 382 16.16 -18.49 -23.05
CA ASP A 382 17.04 -17.55 -22.39
C ASP A 382 17.18 -17.98 -20.92
N GLU A 383 18.13 -18.88 -20.65
CA GLU A 383 18.45 -19.44 -19.32
C GLU A 383 18.78 -18.37 -18.25
N SER A 384 18.91 -17.09 -18.67
CA SER A 384 19.34 -15.99 -17.80
C SER A 384 18.22 -15.36 -16.94
N SER A 385 16.93 -15.58 -17.23
CA SER A 385 15.87 -14.78 -16.57
C SER A 385 15.60 -15.18 -15.11
N GLY A 386 15.81 -16.44 -14.75
CA GLY A 386 15.53 -16.95 -13.41
C GLY A 386 14.09 -16.74 -12.91
N ASP A 387 13.17 -16.32 -13.78
CA ASP A 387 11.78 -16.02 -13.45
C ASP A 387 10.98 -17.28 -13.11
N LEU A 388 9.92 -17.08 -12.33
CA LEU A 388 9.00 -18.12 -11.91
C LEU A 388 7.56 -17.79 -12.36
N PHE A 389 6.83 -18.83 -12.77
CA PHE A 389 5.37 -18.74 -12.93
C PHE A 389 4.69 -19.11 -11.62
N ILE A 390 3.93 -18.17 -11.09
CA ILE A 390 3.05 -18.38 -9.95
C ILE A 390 1.64 -18.57 -10.49
N SER A 391 1.02 -19.70 -10.18
CA SER A 391 -0.39 -19.99 -10.49
C SER A 391 -1.20 -19.96 -9.20
N VAL A 392 -2.30 -19.23 -9.19
CA VAL A 392 -3.19 -19.12 -8.03
C VAL A 392 -4.62 -19.36 -8.50
N LYS A 393 -5.32 -20.32 -7.88
CA LYS A 393 -6.75 -20.49 -8.07
C LYS A 393 -7.48 -19.53 -7.13
N GLY A 394 -8.38 -18.71 -7.69
CA GLY A 394 -9.23 -17.83 -6.91
C GLY A 394 -10.23 -18.60 -6.06
N THR A 395 -10.69 -18.00 -4.98
CA THR A 395 -11.61 -18.61 -4.00
C THR A 395 -13.04 -18.16 -4.20
N GLY A 396 -13.32 -17.25 -5.12
CA GLY A 396 -14.66 -16.72 -5.35
C GLY A 396 -15.24 -15.97 -4.15
N VAL A 397 -14.38 -15.31 -3.36
CA VAL A 397 -14.79 -14.64 -2.13
C VAL A 397 -15.65 -13.42 -2.43
N GLY A 398 -16.82 -13.38 -1.80
CA GLY A 398 -17.71 -12.24 -1.80
C GLY A 398 -17.67 -11.50 -0.45
N ASN A 399 -18.26 -10.31 -0.42
CA ASN A 399 -18.43 -9.54 0.82
C ASN A 399 -19.54 -10.19 1.69
N ILE A 400 -19.14 -11.09 2.58
CA ILE A 400 -20.02 -11.97 3.39
C ILE A 400 -19.97 -11.70 4.89
N GLY A 401 -19.35 -10.61 5.31
CA GLY A 401 -19.21 -10.25 6.72
C GLY A 401 -20.56 -10.08 7.45
N ARG A 402 -20.52 -10.05 8.77
CA ARG A 402 -21.67 -9.88 9.64
C ARG A 402 -22.32 -8.50 9.42
N LYS A 403 -23.64 -8.48 9.19
CA LYS A 403 -24.42 -7.25 9.15
C LYS A 403 -25.14 -7.07 10.48
N VAL A 404 -25.03 -5.89 11.07
CA VAL A 404 -25.88 -5.42 12.17
C VAL A 404 -26.86 -4.42 11.58
N ALA A 405 -28.15 -4.60 11.87
CA ALA A 405 -29.23 -3.74 11.39
C ALA A 405 -29.19 -2.38 12.08
#